data_f56f6a433975fca4232ed7a04d8b1c6c
#
_entry.id   f56f6a433975fca4232ed7a04d8b1c6c
#
_cell.length_a   1.000
_cell.length_b   1.000
_cell.length_c   1.000
_cell.angle_alpha   90.00
_cell.angle_beta   90.00
_cell.angle_gamma   90.00
#
_symmetry.space_group_name_H-M   'P 1'
#
loop_
_entity.id
_entity.type
_entity.pdbx_description
1 polymer ?
#
loop_
_entity_poly.entity_id
_entity_poly.type
_entity_poly.pdbx_seq_one_letter_code
_entity_poly.pdbx_strand_id
1 'polypeptide(L)'
;MKYRILLVEDDETMVDILKRNLEKWGYLVHVAEDFQNVMQEFQDFEPQLVLMDISLPFYNGYYWCGEIRKVSKVPVIFLSSSGDDMNLVMAINLGADDFVAKPFRMEVLTAKIQAVLRRTYTFGTVSPSVLTHKGLTLNLDTSVLSYGQEKLELGKNEFGILRTLMEHQGKII
;
A
#
# COMPACT_ATOMS: atom_id res chain seq x y z
N MET A 1 -11.24 -7.68 9.35
CA MET A 1 -11.47 -7.49 7.91
C MET A 1 -10.22 -7.92 7.15
N LYS A 2 -10.37 -8.81 6.20
CA LYS A 2 -9.24 -9.26 5.39
C LYS A 2 -9.11 -8.39 4.15
N TYR A 3 -7.88 -7.97 3.83
CA TYR A 3 -7.62 -7.27 2.59
C TYR A 3 -7.66 -8.24 1.41
N ARG A 4 -8.20 -7.79 0.29
CA ARG A 4 -8.28 -8.55 -0.95
C ARG A 4 -7.14 -8.16 -1.87
N ILE A 5 -6.37 -9.14 -2.32
CA ILE A 5 -5.23 -8.94 -3.23
C ILE A 5 -5.52 -9.65 -4.54
N LEU A 6 -5.49 -8.92 -5.64
CA LEU A 6 -5.52 -9.49 -6.97
C LEU A 6 -4.09 -9.77 -7.41
N LEU A 7 -3.81 -11.03 -7.74
CA LEU A 7 -2.50 -11.45 -8.23
C LEU A 7 -2.57 -11.70 -9.72
N VAL A 8 -1.81 -10.93 -10.49
CA VAL A 8 -1.72 -11.07 -11.95
C VAL A 8 -0.32 -11.54 -12.30
N GLU A 9 -0.16 -12.85 -12.42
CA GLU A 9 1.10 -13.55 -12.67
C GLU A 9 0.79 -14.82 -13.44
N ASP A 10 1.51 -15.10 -14.52
CA ASP A 10 1.26 -16.28 -15.37
C ASP A 10 2.18 -17.47 -15.04
N ASP A 11 3.23 -17.29 -14.25
CA ASP A 11 4.09 -18.36 -13.78
C ASP A 11 3.40 -19.13 -12.64
N GLU A 12 2.95 -20.34 -12.92
CA GLU A 12 2.21 -21.17 -11.94
C GLU A 12 2.99 -21.43 -10.66
N THR A 13 4.29 -21.63 -10.74
CA THR A 13 5.14 -21.85 -9.56
C THR A 13 5.16 -20.60 -8.68
N MET A 14 5.33 -19.44 -9.29
CA MET A 14 5.32 -18.17 -8.60
C MET A 14 3.95 -17.90 -7.98
N VAL A 15 2.88 -18.17 -8.72
CA VAL A 15 1.50 -18.04 -8.22
C VAL A 15 1.28 -18.88 -6.96
N ASP A 16 1.68 -20.14 -6.98
CA ASP A 16 1.52 -21.04 -5.82
C ASP A 16 2.26 -20.53 -4.60
N ILE A 17 3.50 -20.07 -4.78
CA ILE A 17 4.32 -19.53 -3.70
C ILE A 17 3.68 -18.26 -3.13
N LEU A 18 3.32 -17.34 -3.98
CA LEU A 18 2.75 -16.05 -3.57
C LEU A 18 1.39 -16.25 -2.89
N LYS A 19 0.50 -16.99 -3.50
CA LYS A 19 -0.84 -17.23 -2.95
C LYS A 19 -0.76 -17.88 -1.57
N ARG A 20 0.04 -18.94 -1.44
CA ARG A 20 0.20 -19.65 -0.18
C ARG A 20 0.73 -18.76 0.94
N ASN A 21 1.76 -17.97 0.65
CA ASN A 21 2.35 -17.09 1.65
C ASN A 21 1.43 -15.92 2.02
N LEU A 22 0.76 -15.32 1.05
CA LEU A 22 -0.16 -14.21 1.30
C LEU A 22 -1.38 -14.66 2.11
N GLU A 23 -1.92 -15.84 1.81
CA GLU A 23 -3.04 -16.39 2.59
C GLU A 23 -2.65 -16.69 4.03
N LYS A 24 -1.41 -17.10 4.28
CA LYS A 24 -0.90 -17.28 5.66
C LYS A 24 -0.88 -15.97 6.44
N TRP A 25 -0.68 -14.84 5.76
CA TRP A 25 -0.72 -13.52 6.38
C TRP A 25 -2.13 -12.98 6.55
N GLY A 26 -3.14 -13.76 6.17
CA GLY A 26 -4.54 -13.40 6.35
C GLY A 26 -5.16 -12.63 5.20
N TYR A 27 -4.50 -12.54 4.05
CA TYR A 27 -5.07 -11.91 2.87
C TYR A 27 -5.98 -12.86 2.10
N LEU A 28 -7.00 -12.30 1.44
CA LEU A 28 -7.80 -13.01 0.44
C LEU A 28 -7.15 -12.78 -0.91
N VAL A 29 -6.78 -13.85 -1.60
CA VAL A 29 -6.05 -13.74 -2.87
C VAL A 29 -6.89 -14.33 -3.99
N HIS A 30 -7.12 -13.52 -5.02
CA HIS A 30 -7.66 -13.98 -6.29
C HIS A 30 -6.55 -13.94 -7.34
N VAL A 31 -6.35 -15.06 -8.03
CA VAL A 31 -5.37 -15.16 -9.11
C VAL A 31 -6.07 -14.93 -10.44
N ALA A 32 -5.60 -13.97 -11.22
CA ALA A 32 -6.17 -13.71 -12.54
C ALA A 32 -5.95 -14.90 -13.47
N GLU A 33 -6.99 -15.33 -14.16
CA GLU A 33 -6.96 -16.47 -15.07
C GLU A 33 -7.05 -16.05 -16.53
N ASP A 34 -7.76 -14.96 -16.81
CA ASP A 34 -7.97 -14.46 -18.18
C ASP A 34 -7.09 -13.25 -18.43
N PHE A 35 -5.92 -13.49 -19.03
CA PHE A 35 -4.96 -12.43 -19.35
C PHE A 35 -5.36 -11.56 -20.53
N GLN A 36 -6.47 -11.85 -21.20
CA GLN A 36 -7.06 -10.98 -22.20
C GLN A 36 -8.07 -10.01 -21.60
N ASN A 37 -8.56 -10.30 -20.40
CA ASN A 37 -9.61 -9.49 -19.76
C ASN A 37 -9.42 -9.41 -18.24
N VAL A 38 -8.25 -8.96 -17.82
CA VAL A 38 -7.92 -8.79 -16.39
C VAL A 38 -8.89 -7.79 -15.73
N MET A 39 -9.36 -6.78 -16.46
CA MET A 39 -10.26 -5.77 -15.89
C MET A 39 -11.60 -6.35 -15.43
N GLN A 40 -12.11 -7.39 -16.07
CA GLN A 40 -13.33 -8.04 -15.60
C GLN A 40 -13.13 -8.68 -14.24
N GLU A 41 -12.03 -9.41 -14.07
CA GLU A 41 -11.70 -10.02 -12.78
C GLU A 41 -11.42 -8.96 -11.71
N PHE A 42 -10.78 -7.86 -12.10
CA PHE A 42 -10.54 -6.72 -11.21
C PHE A 42 -11.87 -6.13 -10.69
N GLN A 43 -12.82 -5.90 -11.58
CA GLN A 43 -14.11 -5.33 -11.21
C GLN A 43 -14.93 -6.28 -10.34
N ASP A 44 -14.93 -7.57 -10.66
CA ASP A 44 -15.70 -8.58 -9.94
C ASP A 44 -15.13 -8.83 -8.53
N PHE A 45 -13.81 -8.83 -8.40
CA PHE A 45 -13.16 -9.11 -7.11
C PHE A 45 -13.06 -7.89 -6.21
N GLU A 46 -13.00 -6.69 -6.78
CA GLU A 46 -12.84 -5.43 -6.04
C GLU A 46 -11.62 -5.47 -5.10
N PRO A 47 -10.41 -5.67 -5.63
CA PRO A 47 -9.23 -5.80 -4.79
C PRO A 47 -8.86 -4.48 -4.11
N GLN A 48 -8.18 -4.60 -2.99
CA GLN A 48 -7.62 -3.47 -2.24
C GLN A 48 -6.13 -3.27 -2.54
N LEU A 49 -5.52 -4.23 -3.25
CA LEU A 49 -4.15 -4.15 -3.75
C LEU A 49 -4.02 -5.09 -4.93
N VAL A 50 -3.21 -4.70 -5.90
CA VAL A 50 -2.89 -5.53 -7.07
C VAL A 50 -1.40 -5.80 -7.10
N LEU A 51 -1.03 -7.08 -7.18
CA LEU A 51 0.32 -7.51 -7.51
C LEU A 51 0.33 -7.82 -8.99
N MET A 52 1.14 -7.11 -9.76
CA MET A 52 1.10 -7.14 -11.20
C MET A 52 2.46 -7.50 -11.78
N ASP A 53 2.57 -8.67 -12.40
CA ASP A 53 3.75 -8.98 -13.20
C ASP A 53 3.78 -8.09 -14.44
N ILE A 54 4.96 -7.67 -14.85
CA ILE A 54 5.13 -6.86 -16.04
C ILE A 54 5.06 -7.74 -17.29
N SER A 55 5.71 -8.91 -17.26
CA SER A 55 5.79 -9.81 -18.41
C SER A 55 4.63 -10.79 -18.43
N LEU A 56 3.53 -10.37 -19.01
CA LEU A 56 2.30 -11.15 -19.12
C LEU A 56 1.98 -11.48 -20.57
N PRO A 57 1.21 -12.56 -20.83
CA PRO A 57 0.73 -12.83 -22.19
C PRO A 57 -0.32 -11.80 -22.62
N PHE A 58 -0.42 -11.56 -23.93
CA PHE A 58 -1.33 -10.62 -24.59
C PHE A 58 -1.02 -9.16 -24.30
N TYR A 59 -1.20 -8.71 -23.08
CA TYR A 59 -0.94 -7.33 -22.63
C TYR A 59 -0.03 -7.36 -21.43
N ASN A 60 0.99 -6.51 -21.39
CA ASN A 60 1.91 -6.46 -20.26
C ASN A 60 1.28 -5.77 -19.02
N GLY A 61 1.99 -5.83 -17.90
CA GLY A 61 1.52 -5.24 -16.66
C GLY A 61 1.33 -3.74 -16.73
N TYR A 62 2.12 -3.03 -17.53
CA TYR A 62 1.96 -1.59 -17.72
C TYR A 62 0.62 -1.24 -18.35
N TYR A 63 0.20 -2.01 -19.35
CA TYR A 63 -1.10 -1.84 -19.97
C TYR A 63 -2.23 -1.95 -18.94
N TRP A 64 -2.22 -3.02 -18.14
CA TRP A 64 -3.27 -3.24 -17.15
C TRP A 64 -3.25 -2.19 -16.05
N CYS A 65 -2.08 -1.74 -15.62
CA CYS A 65 -1.98 -0.65 -14.65
C CYS A 65 -2.63 0.62 -15.20
N GLY A 66 -2.38 0.94 -16.48
CA GLY A 66 -3.01 2.07 -17.13
C GLY A 66 -4.54 1.95 -17.18
N GLU A 67 -5.04 0.76 -17.48
CA GLU A 67 -6.49 0.51 -17.49
C GLU A 67 -7.11 0.62 -16.10
N ILE A 68 -6.43 0.10 -15.08
CA ILE A 68 -6.86 0.23 -13.68
C ILE A 68 -6.93 1.69 -13.28
N ARG A 69 -5.93 2.50 -13.63
CA ARG A 69 -5.86 3.92 -13.27
C ARG A 69 -6.96 4.77 -13.89
N LYS A 70 -7.59 4.30 -14.97
CA LYS A 70 -8.75 4.99 -15.54
C LYS A 70 -9.99 4.90 -14.64
N VAL A 71 -10.08 3.88 -13.79
CA VAL A 71 -11.28 3.60 -12.98
C VAL A 71 -11.01 3.52 -11.47
N SER A 72 -9.75 3.43 -11.04
CA SER A 72 -9.45 3.20 -9.62
C SER A 72 -8.09 3.77 -9.23
N LYS A 73 -7.98 4.12 -7.95
CA LYS A 73 -6.71 4.51 -7.32
C LYS A 73 -6.13 3.39 -6.46
N VAL A 74 -6.62 2.16 -6.63
CA VAL A 74 -6.14 1.01 -5.87
C VAL A 74 -4.62 0.89 -6.00
N PRO A 75 -3.90 0.58 -4.91
CA PRO A 75 -2.44 0.44 -5.01
C PRO A 75 -2.04 -0.73 -5.88
N VAL A 76 -1.01 -0.52 -6.69
CA VAL A 76 -0.43 -1.52 -7.58
C VAL A 76 1.05 -1.65 -7.26
N ILE A 77 1.50 -2.88 -6.99
CA ILE A 77 2.91 -3.22 -6.83
C ILE A 77 3.32 -4.06 -8.04
N PHE A 78 4.31 -3.59 -8.79
CA PHE A 78 4.83 -4.36 -9.91
C PHE A 78 5.83 -5.42 -9.47
N LEU A 79 5.76 -6.59 -10.09
CA LEU A 79 6.76 -7.64 -10.00
C LEU A 79 7.50 -7.67 -11.33
N SER A 80 8.82 -7.58 -11.30
CA SER A 80 9.60 -7.53 -12.53
C SER A 80 10.77 -8.50 -12.52
N SER A 81 10.93 -9.25 -13.60
CA SER A 81 12.10 -10.12 -13.80
C SER A 81 13.34 -9.35 -14.24
N SER A 82 13.19 -8.09 -14.58
CA SER A 82 14.27 -7.20 -15.00
C SER A 82 14.41 -6.08 -13.99
N GLY A 83 15.58 -5.97 -13.38
CA GLY A 83 15.86 -4.93 -12.38
C GLY A 83 16.49 -3.68 -12.98
N ASP A 84 16.19 -3.34 -14.24
CA ASP A 84 16.77 -2.15 -14.83
C ASP A 84 16.01 -0.87 -14.43
N ASP A 85 16.70 0.28 -14.55
CA ASP A 85 16.19 1.58 -14.14
C ASP A 85 14.99 2.03 -15.00
N MET A 86 14.89 1.57 -16.23
CA MET A 86 13.78 1.91 -17.12
C MET A 86 12.46 1.35 -16.63
N ASN A 87 12.47 0.12 -16.09
CA ASN A 87 11.25 -0.47 -15.52
C ASN A 87 10.78 0.33 -14.32
N LEU A 88 11.67 0.79 -13.47
CA LEU A 88 11.34 1.60 -12.31
C LEU A 88 10.72 2.95 -12.73
N VAL A 89 11.32 3.62 -13.70
CA VAL A 89 10.82 4.90 -14.21
C VAL A 89 9.42 4.74 -14.82
N MET A 90 9.22 3.71 -15.62
CA MET A 90 7.90 3.44 -16.22
C MET A 90 6.85 3.12 -15.15
N ALA A 91 7.22 2.31 -14.16
CA ALA A 91 6.31 1.98 -13.06
C ALA A 91 5.85 3.23 -12.31
N ILE A 92 6.77 4.13 -11.98
CA ILE A 92 6.46 5.38 -11.30
C ILE A 92 5.56 6.28 -12.16
N ASN A 93 5.88 6.42 -13.44
CA ASN A 93 5.11 7.27 -14.37
C ASN A 93 3.69 6.78 -14.58
N LEU A 94 3.45 5.48 -14.47
CA LEU A 94 2.13 4.88 -14.59
C LEU A 94 1.32 4.90 -13.30
N GLY A 95 1.90 5.44 -12.22
CA GLY A 95 1.21 5.56 -10.95
C GLY A 95 1.25 4.30 -10.10
N ALA A 96 2.28 3.47 -10.26
CA ALA A 96 2.53 2.34 -9.36
C ALA A 96 2.93 2.85 -7.97
N ASP A 97 2.56 2.10 -6.96
CA ASP A 97 2.86 2.45 -5.57
C ASP A 97 4.21 1.89 -5.12
N ASP A 98 4.64 0.78 -5.73
CA ASP A 98 5.93 0.19 -5.45
C ASP A 98 6.34 -0.77 -6.57
N PHE A 99 7.53 -1.30 -6.47
CA PHE A 99 8.15 -2.15 -7.47
C PHE A 99 9.04 -3.17 -6.74
N VAL A 100 8.96 -4.43 -7.14
CA VAL A 100 9.78 -5.51 -6.58
C VAL A 100 10.45 -6.27 -7.73
N ALA A 101 11.78 -6.31 -7.71
CA ALA A 101 12.56 -7.05 -8.71
C ALA A 101 12.61 -8.54 -8.36
N LYS A 102 12.45 -9.39 -9.37
CA LYS A 102 12.65 -10.84 -9.23
C LYS A 102 14.12 -11.19 -9.43
N PRO A 103 14.70 -12.15 -8.70
CA PRO A 103 14.11 -12.85 -7.59
C PRO A 103 13.99 -11.97 -6.33
N PHE A 104 12.94 -12.16 -5.57
CA PHE A 104 12.73 -11.41 -4.32
C PHE A 104 12.54 -12.37 -3.15
N ARG A 105 12.71 -11.84 -1.95
CA ARG A 105 12.42 -12.56 -0.71
C ARG A 105 10.98 -12.25 -0.29
N MET A 106 10.26 -13.27 0.18
CA MET A 106 8.87 -13.08 0.61
C MET A 106 8.75 -12.06 1.73
N GLU A 107 9.72 -12.00 2.63
CA GLU A 107 9.74 -11.02 3.72
C GLU A 107 9.76 -9.58 3.18
N VAL A 108 10.50 -9.34 2.11
CA VAL A 108 10.58 -8.02 1.48
C VAL A 108 9.25 -7.67 0.82
N LEU A 109 8.67 -8.60 0.06
CA LEU A 109 7.38 -8.37 -0.60
C LEU A 109 6.28 -8.13 0.43
N THR A 110 6.20 -8.97 1.46
CA THR A 110 5.20 -8.84 2.52
C THR A 110 5.31 -7.51 3.25
N ALA A 111 6.54 -7.07 3.56
CA ALA A 111 6.78 -5.78 4.18
C ALA A 111 6.31 -4.61 3.30
N LYS A 112 6.54 -4.68 2.00
CA LYS A 112 6.08 -3.66 1.05
C LYS A 112 4.55 -3.63 0.95
N ILE A 113 3.91 -4.80 0.90
CA ILE A 113 2.45 -4.92 0.89
C ILE A 113 1.86 -4.28 2.13
N GLN A 114 2.38 -4.62 3.31
CA GLN A 114 1.92 -4.05 4.58
C GLN A 114 2.08 -2.53 4.61
N ALA A 115 3.21 -2.03 4.16
CA ALA A 115 3.48 -0.59 4.13
C ALA A 115 2.51 0.14 3.19
N VAL A 116 2.26 -0.41 2.00
CA VAL A 116 1.36 0.18 1.02
C VAL A 116 -0.09 0.17 1.52
N LEU A 117 -0.56 -0.96 2.07
CA LEU A 117 -1.91 -1.06 2.62
C LEU A 117 -2.14 -0.11 3.79
N ARG A 118 -1.17 -0.03 4.70
CA ARG A 118 -1.23 0.89 5.83
C ARG A 118 -1.31 2.34 5.35
N ARG A 119 -0.45 2.73 4.42
CA ARG A 119 -0.40 4.08 3.87
C ARG A 119 -1.68 4.44 3.15
N THR A 120 -2.25 3.50 2.39
CA THR A 120 -3.45 3.75 1.58
C THR A 120 -4.73 3.75 2.41
N TYR A 121 -4.90 2.78 3.32
CA TYR A 121 -6.18 2.54 3.98
C TYR A 121 -6.21 2.95 5.45
N THR A 122 -5.06 3.05 6.12
CA THR A 122 -5.00 3.45 7.53
C THR A 122 -4.74 4.94 7.67
N PHE A 123 -3.72 5.46 6.99
CA PHE A 123 -3.40 6.88 7.08
C PHE A 123 -4.26 7.77 6.19
N GLY A 124 -4.82 7.23 5.12
CA GLY A 124 -5.64 8.00 4.18
C GLY A 124 -7.07 8.23 4.60
N THR A 125 -7.60 7.47 5.57
CA THR A 125 -9.04 7.50 5.87
C THR A 125 -9.39 8.01 7.26
N VAL A 126 -8.58 7.81 8.28
CA VAL A 126 -9.04 8.09 9.64
C VAL A 126 -8.00 8.70 10.51
N SER A 127 -6.78 8.54 10.21
CA SER A 127 -5.86 9.02 11.13
C SER A 127 -5.26 10.20 10.68
N PRO A 128 -5.69 11.17 11.28
CA PRO A 128 -4.87 12.30 11.30
C PRO A 128 -3.52 11.90 11.81
N SER A 129 -2.54 12.25 11.05
CA SER A 129 -1.25 12.55 11.57
C SER A 129 -1.36 13.71 12.57
N VAL A 130 -2.54 13.93 13.10
CA VAL A 130 -2.86 15.11 13.92
C VAL A 130 -3.80 14.71 15.04
N LEU A 131 -3.41 14.98 16.29
CA LEU A 131 -4.28 14.87 17.44
C LEU A 131 -4.75 16.26 17.86
N THR A 132 -6.01 16.41 18.20
CA THR A 132 -6.57 17.70 18.63
C THR A 132 -7.22 17.60 19.99
N HIS A 133 -7.05 18.65 20.83
CA HIS A 133 -7.69 18.75 22.11
C HIS A 133 -7.80 20.23 22.52
N LYS A 134 -9.01 20.70 22.72
CA LYS A 134 -9.29 22.08 23.18
C LYS A 134 -8.54 23.17 22.41
N GLY A 135 -8.50 23.05 21.07
CA GLY A 135 -7.80 23.99 20.21
C GLY A 135 -6.32 23.74 19.99
N LEU A 136 -5.74 22.81 20.73
CA LEU A 136 -4.38 22.34 20.49
C LEU A 136 -4.36 21.29 19.41
N THR A 137 -3.39 21.37 18.50
CA THR A 137 -3.18 20.41 17.43
C THR A 137 -1.75 19.88 17.46
N LEU A 138 -1.57 18.59 17.62
CA LEU A 138 -0.27 17.94 17.58
C LEU A 138 -0.11 17.17 16.28
N ASN A 139 0.84 17.59 15.44
CA ASN A 139 1.17 16.86 14.22
C ASN A 139 2.15 15.73 14.55
N LEU A 140 1.75 14.49 14.29
CA LEU A 140 2.53 13.30 14.64
C LEU A 140 3.72 13.08 13.71
N ASP A 141 3.66 13.62 12.49
CA ASP A 141 4.73 13.44 11.51
C ASP A 141 5.85 14.47 11.70
N THR A 142 5.50 15.68 12.05
CA THR A 142 6.47 16.79 12.19
C THR A 142 6.84 17.13 13.62
N SER A 143 6.14 16.54 14.60
CA SER A 143 6.31 16.85 16.04
C SER A 143 6.04 18.32 16.38
N VAL A 144 5.14 18.95 15.62
CA VAL A 144 4.78 20.36 15.82
C VAL A 144 3.46 20.47 16.58
N LEU A 145 3.47 21.22 17.68
CA LEU A 145 2.28 21.59 18.43
C LEU A 145 1.80 22.96 17.94
N SER A 146 0.53 23.07 17.62
CA SER A 146 -0.08 24.32 17.16
C SER A 146 -1.23 24.73 18.05
N TYR A 147 -1.35 26.04 18.31
CA TYR A 147 -2.48 26.63 19.00
C TYR A 147 -2.79 28.01 18.37
N GLY A 148 -3.92 28.10 17.70
CA GLY A 148 -4.22 29.27 16.90
C GLY A 148 -3.21 29.43 15.77
N GLN A 149 -2.49 30.54 15.76
CA GLN A 149 -1.44 30.81 14.77
C GLN A 149 -0.02 30.51 15.31
N GLU A 150 0.07 30.12 16.58
CA GLU A 150 1.34 29.78 17.18
C GLU A 150 1.70 28.33 16.92
N LYS A 151 2.99 28.09 16.68
CA LYS A 151 3.54 26.75 16.46
C LYS A 151 4.79 26.56 17.29
N LEU A 152 4.92 25.37 17.86
CA LEU A 152 6.08 24.97 18.66
C LEU A 152 6.58 23.61 18.21
N GLU A 153 7.83 23.53 17.83
CA GLU A 153 8.47 22.27 17.51
C GLU A 153 8.90 21.58 18.82
N LEU A 154 8.47 20.33 19.00
CA LEU A 154 8.73 19.57 20.23
C LEU A 154 9.97 18.69 20.10
N GLY A 155 10.73 18.59 21.21
CA GLY A 155 11.77 17.58 21.34
C GLY A 155 11.17 16.18 21.48
N LYS A 156 12.00 15.15 21.30
CA LYS A 156 11.55 13.74 21.29
C LYS A 156 10.81 13.35 22.57
N ASN A 157 11.31 13.75 23.74
CA ASN A 157 10.68 13.41 25.02
C ASN A 157 9.37 14.18 25.23
N GLU A 158 9.36 15.44 24.88
CA GLU A 158 8.18 16.31 24.97
C GLU A 158 7.06 15.79 24.08
N PHE A 159 7.40 15.40 22.86
CA PHE A 159 6.47 14.81 21.89
C PHE A 159 5.86 13.51 22.43
N GLY A 160 6.68 12.60 22.96
CA GLY A 160 6.21 11.33 23.50
C GLY A 160 5.24 11.51 24.66
N ILE A 161 5.54 12.39 25.59
CA ILE A 161 4.68 12.67 26.73
C ILE A 161 3.35 13.26 26.29
N LEU A 162 3.37 14.28 25.44
CA LEU A 162 2.17 14.97 24.97
C LEU A 162 1.30 14.05 24.13
N ARG A 163 1.90 13.25 23.27
CA ARG A 163 1.18 12.26 22.47
C ARG A 163 0.42 11.28 23.36
N THR A 164 1.09 10.73 24.38
CA THR A 164 0.46 9.80 25.33
C THR A 164 -0.72 10.45 26.04
N LEU A 165 -0.57 11.67 26.51
CA LEU A 165 -1.62 12.40 27.20
C LEU A 165 -2.81 12.68 26.28
N MET A 166 -2.57 13.07 25.04
CA MET A 166 -3.63 13.38 24.08
C MET A 166 -4.36 12.13 23.58
N GLU A 167 -3.67 11.00 23.41
CA GLU A 167 -4.29 9.74 23.01
C GLU A 167 -5.16 9.14 24.13
N HIS A 168 -4.89 9.47 25.37
CA HIS A 168 -5.59 8.93 26.55
C HIS A 168 -6.46 9.98 27.27
N GLN A 169 -7.02 10.91 26.52
CA GLN A 169 -7.89 11.94 27.09
C GLN A 169 -9.06 11.33 27.86
N GLY A 170 -9.24 11.79 29.08
CA GLY A 170 -10.33 11.33 29.92
C GLY A 170 -10.13 9.94 30.52
N LYS A 171 -8.96 9.35 30.38
CA LYS A 171 -8.61 8.06 30.96
C LYS A 171 -7.52 8.25 32.03
N ILE A 172 -7.58 7.41 33.07
CA ILE A 172 -6.52 7.35 34.07
C ILE A 172 -5.36 6.61 33.45
N ILE A 173 -4.21 7.21 33.50
CA ILE A 173 -2.96 6.65 32.95
C ILE A 173 -2.20 5.96 34.06
#